data_c516a4bd72e4e05730c3fdc18883a968
#
_entry.id   c516a4bd72e4e05730c3fdc18883a968
#
_cell.length_a   1.000
_cell.length_b   1.000
_cell.length_c   1.000
_cell.angle_alpha   90.00
_cell.angle_beta   90.00
_cell.angle_gamma   90.00
#
_symmetry.space_group_name_H-M   'P 1'
#
loop_
_entity.id
_entity.type
_entity.pdbx_description
1 polymer ?
#
loop_
_entity_poly.entity_id
_entity_poly.type
_entity_poly.pdbx_seq_one_letter_code
_entity_poly.pdbx_strand_id
1 'polypeptide(L)'
;MKIADFNFAGKKAIVRVDFNVPLDENGNVTDDTRIRGALPTLKKVLADGGALIMMSHMGKPKGKVNPKLSLKQIVPNVSKALGVDVKFAEDCGNASEAAAALKCGEALLLENLRFYPEEEGKPVGVEKGTPEYDEAKKEMKGRQKDFAKKLASYADVYVNDAFGTAHRKHASTAVIADSFDADHKMLGFLMEKEVT
;
A
#
# COMPACT_ATOMS: atom_id res chain seq x y z
N MET A 1 19.00 4.95 0.16
CA MET A 1 19.11 3.79 1.11
C MET A 1 18.68 2.52 0.40
N LYS A 2 19.51 1.49 0.47
CA LYS A 2 19.15 0.17 -0.07
C LYS A 2 18.52 -0.69 1.03
N ILE A 3 17.49 -1.44 0.66
CA ILE A 3 16.74 -2.26 1.62
C ILE A 3 17.62 -3.31 2.31
N ALA A 4 18.60 -3.89 1.60
CA ALA A 4 19.51 -4.88 2.18
C ALA A 4 20.36 -4.29 3.31
N ASP A 5 20.65 -3.01 3.27
CA ASP A 5 21.49 -2.31 4.24
C ASP A 5 20.70 -1.68 5.40
N PHE A 6 19.38 -1.68 5.30
CA PHE A 6 18.53 -1.07 6.34
C PHE A 6 18.15 -2.11 7.40
N ASN A 7 18.16 -1.71 8.65
CA ASN A 7 17.74 -2.55 9.77
C ASN A 7 16.36 -2.10 10.26
N PHE A 8 15.35 -2.95 10.08
CA PHE A 8 13.97 -2.65 10.47
C PHE A 8 13.66 -2.94 11.94
N ALA A 9 14.63 -3.44 12.71
CA ALA A 9 14.40 -3.79 14.12
C ALA A 9 13.79 -2.63 14.90
N GLY A 10 12.67 -2.89 15.59
CA GLY A 10 11.97 -1.90 16.39
C GLY A 10 11.23 -0.82 15.60
N LYS A 11 11.17 -0.94 14.28
CA LYS A 11 10.54 0.06 13.41
C LYS A 11 9.28 -0.49 12.75
N LYS A 12 8.35 0.42 12.43
CA LYS A 12 7.18 0.09 11.60
C LYS A 12 7.48 0.50 10.17
N ALA A 13 7.37 -0.45 9.24
CA ALA A 13 7.55 -0.20 7.82
C ALA A 13 6.22 -0.29 7.10
N ILE A 14 5.88 0.74 6.32
CA ILE A 14 4.74 0.69 5.42
C ILE A 14 5.24 0.37 4.02
N VAL A 15 4.79 -0.75 3.47
CA VAL A 15 5.27 -1.29 2.20
C VAL A 15 4.15 -1.24 1.17
N ARG A 16 4.39 -0.51 0.08
CA ARG A 16 3.47 -0.52 -1.06
C ARG A 16 3.78 -1.73 -1.92
N VAL A 17 2.87 -2.67 -1.93
CA VAL A 17 2.99 -3.91 -2.71
C VAL A 17 1.96 -3.91 -3.84
N ASP A 18 2.13 -4.82 -4.79
CA ASP A 18 1.14 -5.10 -5.82
C ASP A 18 0.46 -6.43 -5.52
N PHE A 19 -0.65 -6.35 -4.81
CA PHE A 19 -1.50 -7.50 -4.50
C PHE A 19 -2.76 -7.53 -5.37
N ASN A 20 -2.69 -6.90 -6.54
CA ASN A 20 -3.79 -6.95 -7.52
C ASN A 20 -3.78 -8.31 -8.22
N VAL A 21 -4.22 -9.34 -7.50
CA VAL A 21 -4.21 -10.72 -7.95
C VAL A 21 -5.59 -11.14 -8.48
N PRO A 22 -5.63 -12.08 -9.45
CA PRO A 22 -6.92 -12.55 -9.96
C PRO A 22 -7.64 -13.41 -8.92
N LEU A 23 -8.96 -13.23 -8.84
CA LEU A 23 -9.83 -13.99 -7.96
C LEU A 23 -10.86 -14.75 -8.79
N ASP A 24 -11.31 -15.91 -8.30
CA ASP A 24 -12.42 -16.63 -8.88
C ASP A 24 -13.76 -16.08 -8.37
N GLU A 25 -14.88 -16.68 -8.78
CA GLU A 25 -16.24 -16.26 -8.40
C GLU A 25 -16.47 -16.30 -6.88
N ASN A 26 -15.72 -17.12 -6.17
CA ASN A 26 -15.83 -17.29 -4.72
C ASN A 26 -14.83 -16.44 -3.93
N GLY A 27 -14.08 -15.59 -4.62
CA GLY A 27 -13.07 -14.73 -3.97
C GLY A 27 -11.77 -15.45 -3.65
N ASN A 28 -11.51 -16.60 -4.26
CA ASN A 28 -10.26 -17.34 -4.07
C ASN A 28 -9.19 -16.85 -5.06
N VAL A 29 -7.95 -16.73 -4.57
CA VAL A 29 -6.82 -16.34 -5.41
C VAL A 29 -6.51 -17.47 -6.41
N THR A 30 -6.50 -17.13 -7.70
CA THR A 30 -6.20 -18.09 -8.77
C THR A 30 -4.74 -18.05 -9.22
N ASP A 31 -4.03 -16.98 -8.92
CA ASP A 31 -2.60 -16.81 -9.21
C ASP A 31 -1.97 -15.94 -8.13
N ASP A 32 -1.05 -16.51 -7.36
CA ASP A 32 -0.38 -15.83 -6.25
C ASP A 32 1.00 -15.28 -6.57
N THR A 33 1.37 -15.24 -7.86
CA THR A 33 2.71 -14.82 -8.30
C THR A 33 3.11 -13.46 -7.71
N ARG A 34 2.19 -12.50 -7.69
CA ARG A 34 2.48 -11.15 -7.16
C ARG A 34 2.67 -11.16 -5.65
N ILE A 35 1.93 -12.00 -4.93
CA ILE A 35 2.12 -12.16 -3.48
C ILE A 35 3.51 -12.75 -3.23
N ARG A 36 3.88 -13.81 -3.94
CA ARG A 36 5.19 -14.45 -3.80
C ARG A 36 6.33 -13.49 -4.18
N GLY A 37 6.13 -12.67 -5.20
CA GLY A 37 7.13 -11.68 -5.63
C GLY A 37 7.46 -10.63 -4.58
N ALA A 38 6.52 -10.33 -3.68
CA ALA A 38 6.71 -9.36 -2.60
C ALA A 38 7.38 -9.99 -1.36
N LEU A 39 7.42 -11.31 -1.25
CA LEU A 39 7.89 -11.98 -0.03
C LEU A 39 9.31 -11.61 0.40
N PRO A 40 10.31 -11.48 -0.50
CA PRO A 40 11.65 -11.11 -0.05
C PRO A 40 11.67 -9.81 0.76
N THR A 41 10.95 -8.79 0.28
CA THR A 41 10.83 -7.50 0.97
C THR A 41 10.08 -7.65 2.30
N LEU A 42 8.93 -8.31 2.28
CA LEU A 42 8.08 -8.45 3.46
C LEU A 42 8.78 -9.27 4.54
N LYS A 43 9.45 -10.34 4.16
CA LYS A 43 10.20 -11.18 5.10
C LYS A 43 11.42 -10.48 5.68
N LYS A 44 12.06 -9.59 4.91
CA LYS A 44 13.18 -8.78 5.42
C LYS A 44 12.73 -7.94 6.61
N VAL A 45 11.59 -7.24 6.49
CA VAL A 45 11.05 -6.42 7.58
C VAL A 45 10.81 -7.26 8.84
N LEU A 46 10.15 -8.40 8.68
CA LEU A 46 9.82 -9.27 9.82
C LEU A 46 11.06 -9.94 10.41
N ALA A 47 11.99 -10.40 9.56
CA ALA A 47 13.21 -11.06 10.01
C ALA A 47 14.12 -10.13 10.81
N ASP A 48 14.13 -8.84 10.47
CA ASP A 48 14.90 -7.84 11.24
C ASP A 48 14.27 -7.51 12.59
N GLY A 49 13.04 -7.97 12.83
CA GLY A 49 12.31 -7.62 14.06
C GLY A 49 11.49 -6.35 13.94
N GLY A 50 11.05 -6.00 12.73
CA GLY A 50 10.17 -4.87 12.49
C GLY A 50 8.70 -5.25 12.49
N ALA A 51 7.83 -4.25 12.52
CA ALA A 51 6.40 -4.39 12.31
C ALA A 51 6.08 -4.06 10.84
N LEU A 52 5.24 -4.86 10.21
CA LEU A 52 4.97 -4.76 8.77
C LEU A 52 3.55 -4.25 8.52
N ILE A 53 3.45 -3.14 7.80
CA ILE A 53 2.17 -2.62 7.30
C ILE A 53 2.21 -2.73 5.78
N MET A 54 1.25 -3.45 5.20
CA MET A 54 1.16 -3.64 3.74
C MET A 54 -0.01 -2.83 3.20
N MET A 55 0.21 -2.17 2.06
CA MET A 55 -0.85 -1.45 1.36
C MET A 55 -0.80 -1.76 -0.13
N SER A 56 -1.97 -1.90 -0.74
CA SER A 56 -2.11 -2.24 -2.14
C SER A 56 -3.46 -1.77 -2.68
N HIS A 57 -3.61 -1.87 -3.98
CA HIS A 57 -4.90 -1.75 -4.64
C HIS A 57 -5.31 -3.10 -5.22
N MET A 58 -6.59 -3.23 -5.57
CA MET A 58 -7.14 -4.38 -6.29
C MET A 58 -8.24 -3.91 -7.23
N GLY A 59 -8.13 -4.26 -8.51
CA GLY A 59 -9.11 -3.90 -9.52
C GLY A 59 -9.22 -2.40 -9.75
N LYS A 60 -10.40 -1.98 -10.20
CA LYS A 60 -10.69 -0.56 -10.51
C LYS A 60 -11.98 -0.11 -9.83
N PRO A 61 -11.96 0.11 -8.51
CA PRO A 61 -13.19 0.50 -7.78
C PRO A 61 -13.61 1.94 -8.01
N LYS A 62 -12.78 2.76 -8.66
CA LYS A 62 -13.09 4.16 -9.03
C LYS A 62 -13.43 5.07 -7.84
N GLY A 63 -12.71 4.91 -6.73
CA GLY A 63 -12.90 5.74 -5.55
C GLY A 63 -14.12 5.40 -4.71
N LYS A 64 -14.64 4.19 -4.85
CA LYS A 64 -15.82 3.72 -4.09
C LYS A 64 -15.53 2.36 -3.46
N VAL A 65 -16.12 2.14 -2.29
CA VAL A 65 -16.05 0.83 -1.63
C VAL A 65 -16.80 -0.21 -2.47
N ASN A 66 -16.12 -1.32 -2.76
CA ASN A 66 -16.70 -2.44 -3.48
C ASN A 66 -16.24 -3.76 -2.83
N PRO A 67 -17.14 -4.47 -2.13
CA PRO A 67 -16.76 -5.69 -1.41
C PRO A 67 -16.08 -6.76 -2.29
N LYS A 68 -16.42 -6.81 -3.57
CA LYS A 68 -15.79 -7.75 -4.52
C LYS A 68 -14.32 -7.44 -4.77
N LEU A 69 -13.89 -6.21 -4.48
CA LEU A 69 -12.51 -5.74 -4.64
C LEU A 69 -11.82 -5.52 -3.29
N SER A 70 -12.38 -6.04 -2.21
CA SER A 70 -11.77 -5.95 -0.89
C SER A 70 -10.53 -6.83 -0.79
N LEU A 71 -9.44 -6.27 -0.24
CA LEU A 71 -8.22 -7.01 0.04
C LEU A 71 -8.38 -7.99 1.19
N LYS A 72 -9.45 -7.91 1.97
CA LYS A 72 -9.75 -8.87 3.04
C LYS A 72 -9.79 -10.30 2.50
N GLN A 73 -10.22 -10.47 1.25
CA GLN A 73 -10.35 -11.78 0.59
C GLN A 73 -9.01 -12.51 0.47
N ILE A 74 -7.89 -11.78 0.41
CA ILE A 74 -6.57 -12.38 0.21
C ILE A 74 -5.78 -12.52 1.52
N VAL A 75 -6.32 -12.08 2.65
CA VAL A 75 -5.63 -12.17 3.95
C VAL A 75 -5.17 -13.59 4.26
N PRO A 76 -6.00 -14.66 4.08
CA PRO A 76 -5.53 -16.02 4.32
C PRO A 76 -4.33 -16.41 3.45
N ASN A 77 -4.31 -15.98 2.19
CA ASN A 77 -3.23 -16.28 1.25
C ASN A 77 -1.93 -15.59 1.67
N VAL A 78 -2.02 -14.31 2.05
CA VAL A 78 -0.85 -13.54 2.51
C VAL A 78 -0.33 -14.10 3.84
N SER A 79 -1.23 -14.44 4.77
CA SER A 79 -0.86 -15.05 6.04
C SER A 79 -0.09 -16.35 5.85
N LYS A 80 -0.59 -17.22 4.98
CA LYS A 80 0.06 -18.49 4.65
C LYS A 80 1.44 -18.26 4.03
N ALA A 81 1.54 -17.32 3.09
CA ALA A 81 2.80 -17.03 2.40
C ALA A 81 3.86 -16.46 3.35
N LEU A 82 3.44 -15.59 4.29
CA LEU A 82 4.36 -14.97 5.27
C LEU A 82 4.67 -15.89 6.46
N GLY A 83 3.79 -16.83 6.76
CA GLY A 83 3.94 -17.68 7.93
C GLY A 83 3.56 -17.01 9.25
N VAL A 84 2.83 -15.89 9.19
CA VAL A 84 2.32 -15.17 10.36
C VAL A 84 0.87 -14.79 10.11
N ASP A 85 0.09 -14.61 11.18
CA ASP A 85 -1.29 -14.12 11.06
C ASP A 85 -1.29 -12.66 10.66
N VAL A 86 -1.86 -12.36 9.51
CA VAL A 86 -1.99 -10.98 9.01
C VAL A 86 -3.27 -10.38 9.57
N LYS A 87 -3.14 -9.26 10.25
CA LYS A 87 -4.27 -8.46 10.70
C LYS A 87 -4.79 -7.61 9.53
N PHE A 88 -6.05 -7.24 9.57
CA PHE A 88 -6.66 -6.46 8.50
C PHE A 88 -7.30 -5.18 9.04
N ALA A 89 -7.00 -4.04 8.41
CA ALA A 89 -7.62 -2.76 8.71
C ALA A 89 -8.67 -2.45 7.62
N GLU A 90 -9.93 -2.41 8.00
CA GLU A 90 -11.06 -2.27 7.07
C GLU A 90 -11.17 -0.92 6.38
N ASP A 91 -10.38 0.07 6.79
CA ASP A 91 -10.35 1.39 6.18
C ASP A 91 -8.90 1.90 6.16
N CYS A 92 -8.28 1.92 4.98
CA CYS A 92 -6.87 2.35 4.87
C CYS A 92 -6.67 3.82 5.27
N GLY A 93 -7.68 4.64 5.12
CA GLY A 93 -7.62 6.06 5.51
C GLY A 93 -7.90 6.31 6.98
N ASN A 94 -8.23 5.27 7.75
CA ASN A 94 -8.55 5.38 9.18
C ASN A 94 -8.02 4.16 9.94
N ALA A 95 -6.72 3.91 9.84
CA ALA A 95 -6.07 2.74 10.43
C ALA A 95 -5.07 3.12 11.54
N SER A 96 -5.16 4.34 12.07
CA SER A 96 -4.21 4.82 13.09
C SER A 96 -4.17 3.94 14.32
N GLU A 97 -5.32 3.48 14.82
CA GLU A 97 -5.38 2.62 16.00
C GLU A 97 -4.76 1.25 15.73
N ALA A 98 -5.10 0.65 14.58
CA ALA A 98 -4.55 -0.65 14.18
C ALA A 98 -3.04 -0.58 14.00
N ALA A 99 -2.55 0.49 13.38
CA ALA A 99 -1.11 0.70 13.19
C ALA A 99 -0.40 0.92 14.53
N ALA A 100 -1.00 1.71 15.42
CA ALA A 100 -0.42 1.98 16.74
C ALA A 100 -0.34 0.72 17.60
N ALA A 101 -1.33 -0.16 17.47
CA ALA A 101 -1.39 -1.42 18.23
C ALA A 101 -0.47 -2.51 17.67
N LEU A 102 0.07 -2.32 16.45
CA LEU A 102 0.90 -3.31 15.79
C LEU A 102 2.25 -3.44 16.47
N LYS A 103 2.64 -4.67 16.80
CA LYS A 103 3.89 -4.98 17.48
C LYS A 103 4.94 -5.49 16.49
N CYS A 104 6.21 -5.42 16.87
CA CYS A 104 7.30 -6.01 16.10
C CYS A 104 7.03 -7.50 15.85
N GLY A 105 7.28 -7.95 14.62
CA GLY A 105 6.98 -9.32 14.20
C GLY A 105 5.57 -9.54 13.73
N GLU A 106 4.69 -8.55 13.87
CA GLU A 106 3.31 -8.63 13.39
C GLU A 106 3.15 -7.95 12.02
N ALA A 107 2.12 -8.39 11.30
CA ALA A 107 1.81 -7.86 9.97
C ALA A 107 0.36 -7.37 9.90
N LEU A 108 0.15 -6.24 9.23
CA LEU A 108 -1.14 -5.60 9.03
C LEU A 108 -1.32 -5.32 7.53
N LEU A 109 -2.46 -5.69 6.97
CA LEU A 109 -2.86 -5.34 5.60
C LEU A 109 -3.96 -4.29 5.66
N LEU A 110 -3.76 -3.18 4.97
CA LEU A 110 -4.78 -2.13 4.84
C LEU A 110 -5.77 -2.49 3.73
N GLU A 111 -7.00 -2.01 3.85
CA GLU A 111 -8.02 -2.17 2.81
C GLU A 111 -7.62 -1.44 1.52
N ASN A 112 -8.21 -1.82 0.42
CA ASN A 112 -7.91 -1.34 -0.93
C ASN A 112 -7.75 0.19 -0.98
N LEU A 113 -6.56 0.63 -1.36
CA LEU A 113 -6.22 2.06 -1.46
C LEU A 113 -7.13 2.81 -2.44
N ARG A 114 -7.55 2.14 -3.51
CA ARG A 114 -8.37 2.76 -4.56
C ARG A 114 -9.85 2.87 -4.20
N PHE A 115 -10.24 2.46 -3.00
CA PHE A 115 -11.55 2.84 -2.47
C PHE A 115 -11.62 4.34 -2.18
N TYR A 116 -10.46 4.99 -2.08
CA TYR A 116 -10.33 6.43 -1.96
C TYR A 116 -9.92 7.05 -3.29
N PRO A 117 -10.69 8.05 -3.81
CA PRO A 117 -10.28 8.73 -5.04
C PRO A 117 -8.96 9.48 -4.89
N GLU A 118 -8.59 9.83 -3.65
CA GLU A 118 -7.33 10.49 -3.32
C GLU A 118 -6.10 9.66 -3.68
N GLU A 119 -6.22 8.33 -3.75
CA GLU A 119 -5.07 7.48 -4.12
C GLU A 119 -4.59 7.81 -5.53
N GLU A 120 -5.50 7.88 -6.50
CA GLU A 120 -5.15 8.23 -7.87
C GLU A 120 -5.11 9.74 -8.10
N GLY A 121 -5.71 10.52 -7.20
CA GLY A 121 -5.76 11.96 -7.30
C GLY A 121 -6.66 12.48 -8.41
N LYS A 122 -7.65 11.69 -8.83
CA LYS A 122 -8.58 12.05 -9.90
C LYS A 122 -9.94 12.42 -9.34
N PRO A 123 -10.52 13.56 -9.77
CA PRO A 123 -11.87 13.92 -9.37
C PRO A 123 -12.89 12.86 -9.82
N VAL A 124 -13.92 12.67 -9.00
CA VAL A 124 -15.01 11.72 -9.25
C VAL A 124 -16.30 12.50 -9.45
N GLY A 125 -17.11 12.09 -10.45
CA GLY A 125 -18.40 12.69 -10.71
C GLY A 125 -18.38 14.01 -11.46
N VAL A 126 -17.24 14.36 -12.08
CA VAL A 126 -17.07 15.61 -12.83
C VAL A 126 -16.49 15.28 -14.20
N GLU A 127 -17.01 15.88 -15.25
CA GLU A 127 -16.54 15.66 -16.62
C GLU A 127 -15.21 16.34 -16.90
N LYS A 128 -14.30 15.64 -17.55
CA LYS A 128 -13.03 16.20 -18.03
C LYS A 128 -13.30 17.31 -19.05
N GLY A 129 -12.44 18.34 -19.03
CA GLY A 129 -12.54 19.45 -19.95
C GLY A 129 -13.52 20.53 -19.54
N THR A 130 -14.07 20.46 -18.34
CA THR A 130 -14.95 21.49 -17.81
C THR A 130 -14.23 22.31 -16.74
N PRO A 131 -14.66 23.60 -16.51
CA PRO A 131 -14.09 24.42 -15.42
C PRO A 131 -14.26 23.74 -14.05
N GLU A 132 -15.38 23.06 -13.84
CA GLU A 132 -15.69 22.32 -12.60
C GLU A 132 -14.66 21.21 -12.38
N TYR A 133 -14.22 20.54 -13.44
CA TYR A 133 -13.18 19.50 -13.35
C TYR A 133 -11.85 20.11 -12.91
N ASP A 134 -11.46 21.25 -13.47
CA ASP A 134 -10.20 21.91 -13.15
C ASP A 134 -10.16 22.33 -11.67
N GLU A 135 -11.27 22.87 -11.14
CA GLU A 135 -11.36 23.21 -9.72
C GLU A 135 -11.34 21.97 -8.83
N ALA A 136 -12.08 20.92 -9.20
CA ALA A 136 -12.12 19.66 -8.48
C ALA A 136 -10.74 19.00 -8.44
N LYS A 137 -9.98 19.12 -9.54
CA LYS A 137 -8.61 18.58 -9.62
C LYS A 137 -7.66 19.31 -8.67
N LYS A 138 -7.77 20.62 -8.56
CA LYS A 138 -6.97 21.42 -7.61
C LYS A 138 -7.27 21.03 -6.18
N GLU A 139 -8.55 20.90 -5.83
CA GLU A 139 -8.99 20.47 -4.52
C GLU A 139 -8.50 19.04 -4.22
N MET A 140 -8.63 18.14 -5.20
CA MET A 140 -8.19 16.75 -5.08
C MET A 140 -6.70 16.64 -4.82
N LYS A 141 -5.88 17.53 -5.38
CA LYS A 141 -4.44 17.53 -5.17
C LYS A 141 -4.09 17.77 -3.70
N GLY A 142 -4.81 18.66 -3.04
CA GLY A 142 -4.66 18.89 -1.59
C GLY A 142 -5.14 17.70 -0.78
N ARG A 143 -6.25 17.10 -1.16
CA ARG A 143 -6.79 15.91 -0.51
C ARG A 143 -5.88 14.69 -0.70
N GLN A 144 -5.24 14.57 -1.87
CA GLN A 144 -4.26 13.52 -2.12
C GLN A 144 -3.06 13.65 -1.20
N LYS A 145 -2.56 14.86 -0.99
CA LYS A 145 -1.46 15.12 -0.06
C LYS A 145 -1.84 14.74 1.37
N ASP A 146 -3.04 15.09 1.80
CA ASP A 146 -3.53 14.76 3.14
C ASP A 146 -3.69 13.25 3.32
N PHE A 147 -4.20 12.55 2.31
CA PHE A 147 -4.31 11.09 2.30
C PHE A 147 -2.93 10.43 2.42
N ALA A 148 -1.95 10.91 1.65
CA ALA A 148 -0.59 10.40 1.69
C ALA A 148 0.05 10.63 3.07
N LYS A 149 -0.16 11.80 3.67
CA LYS A 149 0.32 12.10 5.03
C LYS A 149 -0.31 11.18 6.06
N LYS A 150 -1.59 10.86 5.90
CA LYS A 150 -2.28 9.94 6.80
C LYS A 150 -1.66 8.55 6.73
N LEU A 151 -1.41 8.04 5.52
CA LEU A 151 -0.74 6.75 5.33
C LEU A 151 0.66 6.78 5.94
N ALA A 152 1.41 7.86 5.71
CA ALA A 152 2.77 8.01 6.25
C ALA A 152 2.79 8.03 7.78
N SER A 153 1.73 8.53 8.40
CA SER A 153 1.64 8.63 9.87
C SER A 153 1.59 7.26 10.55
N TYR A 154 1.33 6.19 9.81
CA TYR A 154 1.24 4.83 10.37
C TYR A 154 2.60 4.20 10.63
N ALA A 155 3.68 4.71 10.03
CA ALA A 155 4.96 4.02 10.01
C ALA A 155 6.16 4.96 10.14
N ASP A 156 7.31 4.36 10.42
CA ASP A 156 8.59 5.07 10.53
C ASP A 156 9.36 5.08 9.22
N VAL A 157 9.10 4.09 8.36
CA VAL A 157 9.85 3.84 7.12
C VAL A 157 8.87 3.49 6.00
N TYR A 158 9.16 3.98 4.79
CA TYR A 158 8.39 3.69 3.59
C TYR A 158 9.20 2.84 2.62
N VAL A 159 8.58 1.78 2.10
CA VAL A 159 9.19 0.91 1.07
C VAL A 159 8.22 0.81 -0.12
N ASN A 160 8.72 1.10 -1.32
CA ASN A 160 7.94 0.93 -2.55
C ASN A 160 8.40 -0.34 -3.26
N ASP A 161 7.52 -1.33 -3.31
CA ASP A 161 7.78 -2.62 -3.95
C ASP A 161 6.72 -2.96 -5.02
N ALA A 162 6.02 -1.95 -5.52
CA ALA A 162 4.92 -2.10 -6.48
C ALA A 162 5.34 -1.66 -7.88
N PHE A 163 6.02 -2.55 -8.62
CA PHE A 163 6.53 -2.24 -9.96
C PHE A 163 5.43 -1.83 -10.94
N GLY A 164 4.28 -2.50 -10.92
CA GLY A 164 3.18 -2.22 -11.84
C GLY A 164 2.63 -0.80 -11.78
N THR A 165 2.88 -0.07 -10.69
CA THR A 165 2.43 1.32 -10.49
C THR A 165 3.58 2.32 -10.39
N ALA A 166 4.81 1.88 -10.71
CA ALA A 166 6.02 2.69 -10.52
C ALA A 166 6.02 4.02 -11.30
N HIS A 167 5.36 4.06 -12.45
CA HIS A 167 5.32 5.25 -13.30
C HIS A 167 4.14 6.19 -13.02
N ARG A 168 3.32 5.88 -12.03
CA ARG A 168 2.13 6.67 -11.68
C ARG A 168 2.33 7.44 -10.38
N LYS A 169 1.93 8.71 -10.39
CA LYS A 169 2.04 9.58 -9.21
C LYS A 169 0.81 9.43 -8.30
N HIS A 170 0.64 8.24 -7.75
CA HIS A 170 -0.42 7.97 -6.78
C HIS A 170 0.02 8.38 -5.37
N ALA A 171 -0.94 8.53 -4.45
CA ALA A 171 -0.64 8.89 -3.07
C ALA A 171 0.34 7.89 -2.43
N SER A 172 0.10 6.60 -2.60
CA SER A 172 0.88 5.53 -1.97
C SER A 172 2.19 5.21 -2.66
N THR A 173 2.41 5.70 -3.90
CA THR A 173 3.62 5.37 -4.67
C THR A 173 4.58 6.55 -4.83
N ALA A 174 4.09 7.77 -4.78
CA ALA A 174 4.91 8.95 -5.03
C ALA A 174 4.74 10.01 -3.94
N VAL A 175 3.51 10.47 -3.70
CA VAL A 175 3.25 11.58 -2.77
C VAL A 175 3.67 11.24 -1.35
N ILE A 176 3.44 10.00 -0.92
CA ILE A 176 3.81 9.53 0.43
C ILE A 176 5.32 9.66 0.69
N ALA A 177 6.14 9.50 -0.34
CA ALA A 177 7.61 9.58 -0.19
C ALA A 177 8.07 10.95 0.31
N ASP A 178 7.31 12.01 0.06
CA ASP A 178 7.62 13.35 0.51
C ASP A 178 7.53 13.50 2.05
N SER A 179 6.88 12.54 2.72
CA SER A 179 6.74 12.53 4.18
C SER A 179 7.88 11.80 4.89
N PHE A 180 8.80 11.22 4.16
CA PHE A 180 9.95 10.49 4.71
C PHE A 180 11.27 11.09 4.20
N ASP A 181 12.30 11.10 5.06
CA ASP A 181 13.62 11.52 4.62
C ASP A 181 14.31 10.42 3.80
N ALA A 182 15.47 10.74 3.22
CA ALA A 182 16.19 9.82 2.33
C ALA A 182 16.63 8.52 3.01
N ASP A 183 16.83 8.54 4.34
CA ASP A 183 17.27 7.37 5.10
C ASP A 183 16.09 6.49 5.56
N HIS A 184 14.86 6.96 5.38
CA HIS A 184 13.64 6.26 5.81
C HIS A 184 12.68 5.97 4.66
N LYS A 185 13.18 5.97 3.42
CA LYS A 185 12.43 5.55 2.25
C LYS A 185 13.34 4.82 1.28
N MET A 186 12.82 3.74 0.66
CA MET A 186 13.62 2.89 -0.21
C MET A 186 12.75 2.07 -1.15
N LEU A 187 13.38 1.47 -2.14
CA LEU A 187 12.73 0.48 -3.00
C LEU A 187 12.82 -0.88 -2.33
N GLY A 188 11.80 -1.72 -2.52
CA GLY A 188 11.85 -3.11 -2.12
C GLY A 188 12.71 -3.93 -3.08
N PHE A 189 12.97 -5.18 -2.75
CA PHE A 189 13.81 -6.05 -3.57
C PHE A 189 13.25 -6.27 -4.99
N LEU A 190 11.94 -6.40 -5.12
CA LEU A 190 11.30 -6.57 -6.43
C LEU A 190 11.50 -5.33 -7.30
N MET A 191 11.30 -4.14 -6.73
CA MET A 191 11.50 -2.88 -7.43
C MET A 191 12.95 -2.66 -7.82
N GLU A 192 13.91 -2.97 -6.94
CA GLU A 192 15.33 -2.85 -7.24
C GLU A 192 15.71 -3.73 -8.43
N LYS A 193 15.20 -4.95 -8.46
CA LYS A 193 15.44 -5.91 -9.53
C LYS A 193 14.93 -5.42 -10.88
N GLU A 194 13.75 -4.80 -10.91
CA GLU A 194 13.12 -4.34 -12.15
C GLU A 194 13.69 -3.02 -12.65
N VAL A 195 14.25 -2.20 -11.75
CA VAL A 195 14.85 -0.90 -12.10
C VAL A 195 16.30 -1.05 -12.57
N THR A 196 16.98 -2.10 -12.14
CA THR A 196 18.33 -2.42 -12.61
C THR A 196 18.27 -3.36 -13.85
#